data_457b9e5702786a0475962dd7f08c0afa
#
_entry.id   457b9e5702786a0475962dd7f08c0afa
#
_cell.length_a   1.000
_cell.length_b   1.000
_cell.length_c   1.000
_cell.angle_alpha   90.00
_cell.angle_beta   90.00
_cell.angle_gamma   90.00
#
_symmetry.space_group_name_H-M   'P 1'
#
loop_
_entity.id
_entity.type
_entity.pdbx_description
1 polymer ?
#
loop_
_entity_poly.entity_id
_entity_poly.type
_entity_poly.pdbx_seq_one_letter_code
_entity_poly.pdbx_strand_id
1 'polypeptide(L)'
;LVEQNMNLATLTRTAAILVAILLLASPSYAADVRLSNGSVWNGDVGATVRATYVQNGRELTVEGTVVKAERNLVVIEVEENGRTVRRTIVSFDLRKLETISDAVDASGGGSAKEPSPAAPASQASASKSQSTTGGQTTPARGKGPKKSASPMAEKPRIFVLPMNGTVGTGMRHNEIEAVAKEADKFGDGQIIVLLIESGGGLVIEGDKIHATLKEVKKRHRVIAWIREAISAAAFTALHCDEIYFMRVGAFGSITMFAGTTAISGRELDAWLEKIAEVAKMGGRPPIVAQAMVTNPIECSYDKDEDGNVTWYSTMQGKYKLSDAKENLTLNASNALHSGFSDGTADTVEELAALLQLKDWTEEKAGRRIAENWQRLLKRCIEEKVRLANDLQNPAGSTEEEMLGFQIRTLTEINKWYERCYPGMVYEEPRFFPPSETENEAPEEFKRMLARLKKDLADLKKRERP
;
A
#
# COMPACT_ATOMS: atom_id res chain seq x y z
N LEU A 1 -33.25 7.24 46.22
CA LEU A 1 -32.87 8.45 45.43
C LEU A 1 -31.35 8.60 45.24
N VAL A 2 -30.49 7.84 45.98
CA VAL A 2 -29.02 7.89 45.89
C VAL A 2 -28.46 6.76 44.98
N GLU A 3 -29.19 5.66 44.79
CA GLU A 3 -28.77 4.53 43.96
C GLU A 3 -29.05 4.67 42.44
N GLN A 4 -29.99 5.54 42.05
CA GLN A 4 -30.33 5.75 40.62
C GLN A 4 -29.27 6.60 39.86
N ASN A 5 -28.46 7.39 40.55
CA ASN A 5 -27.46 8.24 39.89
C ASN A 5 -26.11 7.51 39.60
N MET A 6 -25.91 6.31 40.16
CA MET A 6 -24.67 5.57 39.95
C MET A 6 -24.61 4.81 38.59
N ASN A 7 -25.75 4.44 38.04
CA ASN A 7 -25.79 3.65 36.80
C ASN A 7 -25.56 4.47 35.53
N LEU A 8 -26.04 5.71 35.47
CA LEU A 8 -25.84 6.59 34.33
C LEU A 8 -24.38 7.05 34.20
N ALA A 9 -23.73 7.32 35.33
CA ALA A 9 -22.33 7.72 35.40
C ALA A 9 -21.35 6.57 35.05
N THR A 10 -21.76 5.31 35.24
CA THR A 10 -20.95 4.13 34.92
C THR A 10 -21.06 3.79 33.42
N LEU A 11 -22.25 3.95 32.81
CA LEU A 11 -22.47 3.77 31.37
C LEU A 11 -21.72 4.83 30.53
N THR A 12 -21.76 6.09 30.97
CA THR A 12 -20.99 7.17 30.33
C THR A 12 -19.48 7.00 30.52
N ARG A 13 -19.03 6.45 31.65
CA ARG A 13 -17.62 6.16 31.89
C ARG A 13 -17.08 4.98 31.06
N THR A 14 -17.88 3.96 30.80
CA THR A 14 -17.46 2.81 29.97
C THR A 14 -17.40 3.19 28.50
N ALA A 15 -18.34 3.99 28.01
CA ALA A 15 -18.28 4.57 26.66
C ALA A 15 -17.12 5.57 26.52
N ALA A 16 -16.87 6.39 27.55
CA ALA A 16 -15.76 7.34 27.60
C ALA A 16 -14.38 6.64 27.68
N ILE A 17 -14.28 5.48 28.32
CA ILE A 17 -13.03 4.71 28.42
C ILE A 17 -12.72 4.05 27.07
N LEU A 18 -13.71 3.59 26.31
CA LEU A 18 -13.48 3.07 24.96
C LEU A 18 -13.12 4.18 23.97
N VAL A 19 -13.72 5.35 24.09
CA VAL A 19 -13.34 6.55 23.34
C VAL A 19 -11.94 7.01 23.73
N ALA A 20 -11.56 6.91 25.01
CA ALA A 20 -10.22 7.23 25.47
C ALA A 20 -9.16 6.25 24.96
N ILE A 21 -9.45 4.96 24.84
CA ILE A 21 -8.54 3.96 24.25
C ILE A 21 -8.38 4.20 22.74
N LEU A 22 -9.43 4.64 22.05
CA LEU A 22 -9.39 5.02 20.62
C LEU A 22 -8.72 6.39 20.38
N LEU A 23 -8.76 7.31 21.37
CA LEU A 23 -8.16 8.64 21.28
C LEU A 23 -6.74 8.72 21.83
N LEU A 24 -6.29 7.75 22.67
CA LEU A 24 -4.93 7.72 23.23
C LEU A 24 -3.89 7.09 22.30
N ALA A 25 -4.25 6.68 21.09
CA ALA A 25 -3.32 6.15 20.10
C ALA A 25 -2.99 7.14 18.97
N SER A 26 -3.15 8.43 19.20
CA SER A 26 -2.55 9.43 18.31
C SER A 26 -1.34 10.05 19.03
N PRO A 27 -0.13 9.50 18.86
CA PRO A 27 1.04 10.29 19.18
C PRO A 27 1.03 11.48 18.21
N SER A 28 1.18 12.69 18.75
CA SER A 28 1.53 13.87 17.96
C SER A 28 2.94 13.63 17.41
N TYR A 29 3.02 13.01 16.24
CA TYR A 29 4.29 12.90 15.54
C TYR A 29 4.51 14.19 14.77
N ALA A 30 5.65 14.83 15.02
CA ALA A 30 6.26 15.70 14.03
C ALA A 30 6.35 14.89 12.74
N ALA A 31 5.63 15.30 11.71
CA ALA A 31 5.58 14.55 10.47
C ALA A 31 6.50 15.21 9.46
N ASP A 32 7.43 14.44 8.95
CA ASP A 32 8.33 14.86 7.89
C ASP A 32 7.59 14.79 6.55
N VAL A 33 7.21 15.92 5.96
CA VAL A 33 6.64 15.98 4.62
C VAL A 33 7.74 16.29 3.62
N ARG A 34 7.99 15.40 2.67
CA ARG A 34 8.98 15.62 1.61
C ARG A 34 8.37 16.46 0.50
N LEU A 35 9.05 17.54 0.09
CA LEU A 35 8.64 18.40 -1.01
C LEU A 35 9.20 17.88 -2.35
N SER A 36 8.64 18.37 -3.45
CA SER A 36 9.07 17.98 -4.81
C SER A 36 10.51 18.34 -5.16
N ASN A 37 11.10 19.31 -4.47
CA ASN A 37 12.51 19.71 -4.61
C ASN A 37 13.46 18.91 -3.72
N GLY A 38 12.94 17.88 -3.00
CA GLY A 38 13.70 17.03 -2.09
C GLY A 38 13.90 17.59 -0.68
N SER A 39 13.51 18.84 -0.39
CA SER A 39 13.52 19.37 0.97
C SER A 39 12.45 18.71 1.83
N VAL A 40 12.61 18.75 3.15
CA VAL A 40 11.68 18.15 4.11
C VAL A 40 11.14 19.25 5.01
N TRP A 41 9.82 19.33 5.12
CA TRP A 41 9.17 20.14 6.12
C TRP A 41 8.94 19.30 7.38
N ASN A 42 9.44 19.78 8.51
CA ASN A 42 9.31 19.15 9.82
C ASN A 42 8.42 20.04 10.67
N GLY A 43 7.17 19.67 10.82
CA GLY A 43 6.23 20.45 11.62
C GLY A 43 5.12 19.59 12.20
N ASP A 44 4.34 20.18 13.09
CA ASP A 44 3.29 19.49 13.82
C ASP A 44 1.94 19.57 13.09
N VAL A 45 1.12 18.54 13.27
CA VAL A 45 -0.31 18.60 12.96
C VAL A 45 -0.94 19.66 13.87
N GLY A 46 -1.69 20.57 13.27
CA GLY A 46 -2.22 21.76 13.95
C GLY A 46 -1.45 23.05 13.64
N ALA A 47 -0.27 22.96 13.01
CA ALA A 47 0.47 24.14 12.59
C ALA A 47 -0.25 24.88 11.46
N THR A 48 -0.27 26.23 11.51
CA THR A 48 -0.71 27.05 10.40
C THR A 48 0.43 27.17 9.39
N VAL A 49 0.14 26.83 8.12
CA VAL A 49 1.14 26.76 7.05
C VAL A 49 0.69 27.52 5.80
N ARG A 50 1.68 27.95 5.02
CA ARG A 50 1.51 28.39 3.64
C ARG A 50 2.07 27.30 2.73
N ALA A 51 1.22 26.71 1.90
CA ALA A 51 1.59 25.67 0.95
C ALA A 51 1.51 26.19 -0.48
N THR A 52 2.60 26.05 -1.24
CA THR A 52 2.65 26.32 -2.67
C THR A 52 2.78 25.00 -3.41
N TYR A 53 1.85 24.72 -4.33
CA TYR A 53 1.79 23.44 -5.04
C TYR A 53 1.29 23.61 -6.48
N VAL A 54 1.52 22.59 -7.32
CA VAL A 54 1.09 22.59 -8.72
C VAL A 54 -0.17 21.73 -8.86
N GLN A 55 -1.22 22.30 -9.45
CA GLN A 55 -2.44 21.57 -9.80
C GLN A 55 -2.86 21.91 -11.23
N ASN A 56 -3.04 20.92 -12.07
CA ASN A 56 -3.38 21.09 -13.49
C ASN A 56 -2.41 22.02 -14.24
N GLY A 57 -1.11 21.92 -13.93
CA GLY A 57 -0.06 22.75 -14.54
C GLY A 57 0.00 24.21 -14.08
N ARG A 58 -0.79 24.59 -13.08
CA ARG A 58 -0.78 25.93 -12.48
C ARG A 58 -0.26 25.87 -11.06
N GLU A 59 0.58 26.83 -10.70
CA GLU A 59 1.04 27.00 -9.33
C GLU A 59 -0.02 27.72 -8.51
N LEU A 60 -0.39 27.11 -7.38
CA LEU A 60 -1.38 27.63 -6.44
C LEU A 60 -0.75 27.76 -5.06
N THR A 61 -1.18 28.76 -4.30
CA THR A 61 -0.75 28.95 -2.91
C THR A 61 -2.00 29.03 -2.03
N VAL A 62 -1.98 28.27 -0.92
CA VAL A 62 -3.03 28.25 0.09
C VAL A 62 -2.44 28.41 1.48
N GLU A 63 -3.19 29.03 2.36
CA GLU A 63 -2.88 29.13 3.79
C GLU A 63 -3.95 28.40 4.58
N GLY A 64 -3.54 27.66 5.60
CA GLY A 64 -4.47 26.92 6.43
C GLY A 64 -3.77 26.07 7.48
N THR A 65 -4.55 25.28 8.22
CA THR A 65 -4.07 24.45 9.32
C THR A 65 -3.79 23.03 8.83
N VAL A 66 -2.63 22.48 9.17
CA VAL A 66 -2.29 21.09 8.86
C VAL A 66 -3.14 20.18 9.72
N VAL A 67 -4.01 19.41 9.11
CA VAL A 67 -4.85 18.40 9.80
C VAL A 67 -4.31 16.98 9.66
N LYS A 68 -3.43 16.76 8.68
CA LYS A 68 -2.70 15.50 8.50
C LYS A 68 -1.40 15.79 7.75
N ALA A 69 -0.33 15.18 8.20
CA ALA A 69 0.95 15.25 7.51
C ALA A 69 1.57 13.84 7.47
N GLU A 70 1.96 13.40 6.29
CA GLU A 70 2.67 12.16 6.03
C GLU A 70 3.82 12.44 5.06
N ARG A 71 4.80 11.56 4.98
CA ARG A 71 5.99 11.74 4.15
C ARG A 71 5.68 12.16 2.71
N ASN A 72 4.58 11.66 2.15
CA ASN A 72 4.22 11.84 0.76
C ASN A 72 2.98 12.71 0.52
N LEU A 73 2.34 13.22 1.58
CA LEU A 73 1.18 14.10 1.45
C LEU A 73 0.99 14.97 2.68
N VAL A 74 0.37 16.13 2.48
CA VAL A 74 -0.16 16.99 3.54
C VAL A 74 -1.63 17.28 3.26
N VAL A 75 -2.45 17.28 4.31
CA VAL A 75 -3.84 17.72 4.25
C VAL A 75 -3.95 19.01 5.04
N ILE A 76 -4.38 20.06 4.36
CA ILE A 76 -4.52 21.41 4.92
C ILE A 76 -6.00 21.78 4.93
N GLU A 77 -6.48 22.24 6.05
CA GLU A 77 -7.81 22.82 6.22
C GLU A 77 -7.74 24.31 5.93
N VAL A 78 -8.47 24.75 4.90
CA VAL A 78 -8.42 26.10 4.34
C VAL A 78 -9.80 26.74 4.42
N GLU A 79 -9.92 28.00 4.75
CA GLU A 79 -11.17 28.74 4.64
C GLU A 79 -11.35 29.34 3.25
N GLU A 80 -12.37 28.87 2.52
CA GLU A 80 -12.73 29.39 1.20
C GLU A 80 -14.21 29.81 1.19
N ASN A 81 -14.45 31.08 0.91
CA ASN A 81 -15.79 31.67 0.85
C ASN A 81 -16.65 31.41 2.11
N GLY A 82 -16.03 31.47 3.30
CA GLY A 82 -16.69 31.23 4.59
C GLY A 82 -17.04 29.77 4.85
N ARG A 83 -16.40 28.83 4.14
CA ARG A 83 -16.51 27.38 4.37
C ARG A 83 -15.13 26.79 4.55
N THR A 84 -15.01 25.91 5.52
CA THR A 84 -13.80 25.12 5.74
C THR A 84 -13.72 23.99 4.72
N VAL A 85 -12.65 23.96 3.93
CA VAL A 85 -12.39 22.95 2.89
C VAL A 85 -11.07 22.25 3.19
N ARG A 86 -11.02 20.94 3.06
CA ARG A 86 -9.79 20.15 3.19
C ARG A 86 -9.14 19.97 1.83
N ARG A 87 -7.89 20.40 1.74
CA ARG A 87 -7.06 20.24 0.55
C ARG A 87 -5.98 19.20 0.81
N THR A 88 -6.01 18.10 0.06
CA THR A 88 -4.96 17.09 0.07
C THR A 88 -3.95 17.42 -1.02
N ILE A 89 -2.69 17.61 -0.64
CA ILE A 89 -1.59 17.95 -1.53
C ILE A 89 -0.55 16.83 -1.42
N VAL A 90 -0.29 16.16 -2.53
CA VAL A 90 0.75 15.14 -2.58
C VAL A 90 2.13 15.78 -2.67
N SER A 91 3.14 15.17 -2.08
CA SER A 91 4.49 15.73 -1.96
C SER A 91 5.13 16.04 -3.33
N PHE A 92 4.79 15.27 -4.36
CA PHE A 92 5.27 15.50 -5.73
C PHE A 92 4.81 16.84 -6.31
N ASP A 93 3.60 17.29 -5.96
CA ASP A 93 3.04 18.56 -6.41
C ASP A 93 3.45 19.72 -5.49
N LEU A 94 3.88 19.43 -4.25
CA LEU A 94 4.19 20.41 -3.22
C LEU A 94 5.56 21.04 -3.46
N ARG A 95 5.59 22.32 -3.82
CA ARG A 95 6.81 23.09 -4.10
C ARG A 95 7.42 23.70 -2.86
N LYS A 96 6.56 24.20 -1.96
CA LYS A 96 6.97 24.89 -0.75
C LYS A 96 5.94 24.65 0.36
N LEU A 97 6.40 24.45 1.58
CA LEU A 97 5.56 24.37 2.78
C LEU A 97 6.28 25.10 3.91
N GLU A 98 5.68 26.17 4.39
CA GLU A 98 6.25 27.03 5.42
C GLU A 98 5.28 27.18 6.57
N THR A 99 5.77 27.01 7.80
CA THR A 99 4.98 27.31 8.99
C THR A 99 4.87 28.81 9.17
N ILE A 100 3.65 29.31 9.31
CA ILE A 100 3.37 30.69 9.64
C ILE A 100 3.32 30.78 11.16
N SER A 101 4.36 31.36 11.79
CA SER A 101 4.27 31.72 13.20
C SER A 101 3.56 33.08 13.32
N ASP A 102 2.52 33.16 14.10
CA ASP A 102 1.95 34.45 14.51
C ASP A 102 3.04 35.22 15.30
N ALA A 103 3.68 36.14 14.62
CA ALA A 103 4.61 37.06 15.23
C ALA A 103 3.81 38.05 16.08
N VAL A 104 3.73 37.81 17.37
CA VAL A 104 3.41 38.83 18.36
C VAL A 104 4.65 39.74 18.46
N ASP A 105 4.52 40.94 18.00
CA ASP A 105 5.50 42.01 18.13
C ASP A 105 6.02 42.15 19.57
N ALA A 106 7.33 41.96 19.76
CA ALA A 106 8.06 42.55 20.86
C ALA A 106 9.44 42.97 20.34
N SER A 107 9.56 44.25 20.10
CA SER A 107 10.77 45.00 19.81
C SER A 107 11.87 44.83 20.86
N GLY A 108 13.11 44.63 20.44
CA GLY A 108 14.26 44.89 21.31
C GLY A 108 15.56 44.26 20.91
N GLY A 109 16.32 44.92 20.09
CA GLY A 109 17.76 45.17 20.23
C GLY A 109 18.80 44.06 20.22
N GLY A 110 19.67 44.08 19.23
CA GLY A 110 21.10 43.96 19.56
C GLY A 110 21.91 42.82 18.98
N SER A 111 22.55 43.15 17.86
CA SER A 111 24.00 42.90 17.59
C SER A 111 24.53 41.55 17.16
N ALA A 112 25.15 41.62 16.02
CA ALA A 112 25.98 40.67 15.29
C ALA A 112 27.08 39.95 16.04
N LYS A 113 27.39 38.72 15.61
CA LYS A 113 28.78 38.29 15.27
C LYS A 113 28.80 36.93 14.59
N GLU A 114 29.26 36.93 13.35
CA GLU A 114 30.02 35.86 12.72
C GLU A 114 31.51 35.93 13.23
N PRO A 115 32.43 35.02 12.91
CA PRO A 115 32.42 33.75 12.17
C PRO A 115 33.22 32.58 12.84
N SER A 116 33.13 31.42 12.20
CA SER A 116 34.07 30.26 12.05
C SER A 116 35.51 30.36 12.68
N PRO A 117 36.22 29.23 13.01
CA PRO A 117 36.63 28.17 12.06
C PRO A 117 36.85 26.73 12.60
N ALA A 118 36.83 25.80 11.60
CA ALA A 118 37.68 24.61 11.39
C ALA A 118 38.15 23.69 12.53
N ALA A 119 37.77 22.40 12.36
CA ALA A 119 38.47 21.11 12.47
C ALA A 119 39.50 20.84 13.58
N PRO A 120 39.73 19.56 14.00
CA PRO A 120 40.36 18.58 13.14
C PRO A 120 39.87 17.12 13.25
N ALA A 121 40.26 16.37 12.23
CA ALA A 121 40.09 14.94 12.02
C ALA A 121 40.75 14.08 13.11
N SER A 122 40.12 12.96 13.45
CA SER A 122 40.81 11.80 14.01
C SER A 122 40.50 10.56 13.18
N GLN A 123 41.60 9.97 12.73
CA GLN A 123 41.71 8.74 11.98
C GLN A 123 41.21 7.54 12.82
N ALA A 124 40.39 6.71 12.23
CA ALA A 124 40.22 5.33 12.68
C ALA A 124 40.40 4.40 11.48
N SER A 125 41.32 3.51 11.68
CA SER A 125 41.92 2.53 10.78
C SER A 125 40.93 1.69 10.00
N ALA A 126 41.11 1.62 8.70
CA ALA A 126 40.48 0.69 7.78
C ALA A 126 41.03 -0.72 7.99
N SER A 127 40.18 -1.66 8.37
CA SER A 127 40.43 -3.08 8.15
C SER A 127 39.95 -3.43 6.74
N LYS A 128 40.91 -3.76 5.89
CA LYS A 128 40.67 -4.31 4.55
C LYS A 128 40.07 -5.71 4.68
N SER A 129 38.78 -5.86 4.44
CA SER A 129 38.24 -7.12 3.95
C SER A 129 38.18 -7.04 2.42
N GLN A 130 39.06 -7.79 1.78
CA GLN A 130 39.01 -8.03 0.34
C GLN A 130 37.76 -8.85 0.05
N SER A 131 36.68 -8.19 -0.41
CA SER A 131 35.63 -8.87 -1.12
C SER A 131 36.05 -8.95 -2.59
N THR A 132 36.30 -10.16 -3.04
CA THR A 132 36.44 -10.50 -4.45
C THR A 132 35.12 -10.18 -5.17
N THR A 133 35.11 -9.04 -5.84
CA THR A 133 34.02 -8.61 -6.74
C THR A 133 34.12 -9.45 -8.02
N GLY A 134 33.51 -10.64 -8.01
CA GLY A 134 33.19 -11.35 -9.23
C GLY A 134 31.88 -10.77 -9.78
N GLY A 135 31.91 -10.07 -10.90
CA GLY A 135 30.72 -9.67 -11.62
C GLY A 135 29.86 -10.90 -11.89
N GLN A 136 28.65 -10.95 -11.34
CA GLN A 136 27.70 -12.01 -11.68
C GLN A 136 27.16 -11.73 -13.07
N THR A 137 27.66 -12.47 -14.05
CA THR A 137 27.08 -12.54 -15.39
C THR A 137 25.89 -13.47 -15.35
N THR A 138 24.68 -12.94 -15.40
CA THR A 138 23.49 -13.74 -15.62
C THR A 138 23.13 -13.60 -17.11
N PRO A 139 23.17 -14.68 -17.91
CA PRO A 139 22.79 -14.59 -19.31
C PRO A 139 21.32 -14.12 -19.38
N ALA A 140 21.08 -13.08 -20.20
CA ALA A 140 19.74 -12.69 -20.54
C ALA A 140 18.98 -13.90 -21.06
N ARG A 141 17.67 -13.83 -20.91
CA ARG A 141 16.70 -14.75 -21.49
C ARG A 141 16.81 -14.78 -23.04
N GLY A 142 17.96 -15.21 -23.55
CA GLY A 142 18.01 -15.80 -24.88
C GLY A 142 17.01 -16.95 -24.85
N LYS A 143 16.21 -17.16 -25.86
CA LYS A 143 15.17 -18.20 -25.98
C LYS A 143 15.66 -19.55 -25.42
N GLY A 144 15.78 -19.62 -24.09
CA GLY A 144 16.04 -20.88 -23.36
C GLY A 144 14.83 -21.80 -23.56
N PRO A 145 14.97 -23.12 -23.32
CA PRO A 145 13.87 -24.04 -23.48
C PRO A 145 12.72 -23.47 -22.68
N LYS A 146 11.58 -23.25 -23.36
CA LYS A 146 10.33 -22.82 -22.76
C LYS A 146 10.16 -23.70 -21.52
N LYS A 147 10.27 -23.13 -20.31
CA LYS A 147 9.79 -23.83 -19.12
C LYS A 147 8.43 -24.35 -19.51
N SER A 148 8.18 -25.63 -19.20
CA SER A 148 6.94 -26.33 -19.44
C SER A 148 5.80 -25.35 -19.13
N ALA A 149 5.27 -24.71 -20.17
CA ALA A 149 4.10 -23.88 -20.06
C ALA A 149 3.00 -24.79 -19.55
N SER A 150 2.26 -24.36 -18.55
CA SER A 150 0.99 -24.99 -18.21
C SER A 150 0.27 -25.35 -19.50
N PRO A 151 -0.35 -26.52 -19.63
CA PRO A 151 -0.98 -26.94 -20.88
C PRO A 151 -1.85 -25.80 -21.38
N MET A 152 -1.64 -25.35 -22.63
CA MET A 152 -2.43 -24.25 -23.18
C MET A 152 -3.65 -24.87 -23.84
N ALA A 153 -4.83 -24.37 -23.51
CA ALA A 153 -6.06 -24.75 -24.17
C ALA A 153 -5.97 -24.45 -25.68
N GLU A 154 -6.61 -25.25 -26.50
CA GLU A 154 -6.65 -25.03 -27.96
C GLU A 154 -7.23 -23.65 -28.32
N LYS A 155 -8.24 -23.21 -27.55
CA LYS A 155 -8.84 -21.86 -27.62
C LYS A 155 -8.84 -21.23 -26.22
N PRO A 156 -7.72 -20.62 -25.82
CA PRO A 156 -7.60 -20.10 -24.46
C PRO A 156 -8.52 -18.90 -24.25
N ARG A 157 -9.08 -18.84 -23.05
CA ARG A 157 -9.83 -17.68 -22.58
C ARG A 157 -8.93 -16.82 -21.74
N ILE A 158 -9.02 -15.52 -21.89
CA ILE A 158 -8.28 -14.51 -21.14
C ILE A 158 -9.19 -13.93 -20.07
N PHE A 159 -8.76 -14.04 -18.83
CA PHE A 159 -9.43 -13.46 -17.66
C PHE A 159 -8.61 -12.28 -17.17
N VAL A 160 -8.97 -11.05 -17.52
CA VAL A 160 -8.32 -9.86 -17.00
C VAL A 160 -8.86 -9.54 -15.61
N LEU A 161 -8.00 -9.62 -14.60
CA LEU A 161 -8.31 -9.27 -13.22
C LEU A 161 -7.60 -7.94 -12.86
N PRO A 162 -8.32 -6.80 -12.81
CA PRO A 162 -7.78 -5.56 -12.28
C PRO A 162 -7.41 -5.72 -10.80
N MET A 163 -6.13 -5.47 -10.49
CA MET A 163 -5.55 -5.53 -9.15
C MET A 163 -5.18 -4.11 -8.73
N ASN A 164 -6.20 -3.35 -8.29
CA ASN A 164 -6.06 -1.92 -8.04
C ASN A 164 -6.06 -1.60 -6.54
N GLY A 165 -5.28 -0.56 -6.15
CA GLY A 165 -5.22 -0.06 -4.79
C GLY A 165 -4.20 -0.78 -3.92
N THR A 166 -4.33 -0.64 -2.59
CA THR A 166 -3.34 -1.14 -1.63
C THR A 166 -3.33 -2.68 -1.58
N VAL A 167 -2.14 -3.27 -1.60
CA VAL A 167 -1.98 -4.72 -1.37
C VAL A 167 -2.45 -5.07 0.04
N GLY A 168 -3.38 -6.01 0.14
CA GLY A 168 -4.05 -6.40 1.38
C GLY A 168 -5.46 -5.82 1.56
N THR A 169 -5.82 -4.81 0.76
CA THR A 169 -7.18 -4.26 0.78
C THR A 169 -7.82 -4.23 -0.60
N GLY A 170 -7.24 -3.47 -1.53
CA GLY A 170 -7.72 -3.40 -2.92
C GLY A 170 -7.21 -4.54 -3.79
N MET A 171 -5.98 -5.01 -3.55
CA MET A 171 -5.31 -6.09 -4.26
C MET A 171 -5.10 -7.26 -3.30
N ARG A 172 -5.77 -8.40 -3.54
CA ARG A 172 -5.78 -9.54 -2.61
C ARG A 172 -5.73 -10.89 -3.32
N HIS A 173 -5.30 -11.92 -2.57
CA HIS A 173 -5.28 -13.31 -3.03
C HIS A 173 -6.68 -13.86 -3.33
N ASN A 174 -7.72 -13.42 -2.60
CA ASN A 174 -9.08 -13.92 -2.73
C ASN A 174 -9.68 -13.70 -4.14
N GLU A 175 -9.39 -12.55 -4.77
CA GLU A 175 -9.85 -12.26 -6.13
C GLU A 175 -9.11 -13.14 -7.16
N ILE A 176 -7.83 -13.47 -6.91
CA ILE A 176 -7.06 -14.41 -7.75
C ILE A 176 -7.66 -15.81 -7.65
N GLU A 177 -7.99 -16.28 -6.44
CA GLU A 177 -8.68 -17.56 -6.25
C GLU A 177 -10.05 -17.59 -6.94
N ALA A 178 -10.81 -16.49 -6.82
CA ALA A 178 -12.13 -16.40 -7.42
C ALA A 178 -12.06 -16.45 -8.96
N VAL A 179 -11.11 -15.72 -9.58
CA VAL A 179 -10.94 -15.77 -11.04
C VAL A 179 -10.41 -17.13 -11.51
N ALA A 180 -9.55 -17.78 -10.73
CA ALA A 180 -9.07 -19.12 -11.05
C ALA A 180 -10.22 -20.15 -11.06
N LYS A 181 -11.14 -20.07 -10.08
CA LYS A 181 -12.36 -20.91 -10.06
C LYS A 181 -13.27 -20.66 -11.28
N GLU A 182 -13.33 -19.43 -11.78
CA GLU A 182 -14.05 -19.15 -13.02
C GLU A 182 -13.34 -19.75 -14.25
N ALA A 183 -12.00 -19.65 -14.27
CA ALA A 183 -11.20 -20.24 -15.33
C ALA A 183 -11.28 -21.77 -15.38
N ASP A 184 -11.28 -22.43 -14.20
CA ASP A 184 -11.42 -23.89 -14.04
C ASP A 184 -12.66 -24.45 -14.75
N LYS A 185 -13.74 -23.66 -14.90
CA LYS A 185 -14.97 -24.08 -15.60
C LYS A 185 -14.75 -24.34 -17.10
N PHE A 186 -13.66 -23.85 -17.65
CA PHE A 186 -13.28 -24.02 -19.06
C PHE A 186 -12.09 -25.00 -19.24
N GLY A 187 -11.74 -25.72 -18.18
CA GLY A 187 -10.60 -26.64 -18.16
C GLY A 187 -9.25 -25.93 -18.03
N ASP A 188 -8.20 -26.73 -17.96
CA ASP A 188 -6.83 -26.24 -17.80
C ASP A 188 -6.35 -25.43 -19.01
N GLY A 189 -5.30 -24.63 -18.82
CA GLY A 189 -4.65 -23.89 -19.90
C GLY A 189 -5.27 -22.53 -20.22
N GLN A 190 -6.16 -22.02 -19.37
CA GLN A 190 -6.68 -20.65 -19.51
C GLN A 190 -5.61 -19.61 -19.13
N ILE A 191 -5.82 -18.36 -19.47
CA ILE A 191 -4.89 -17.26 -19.23
C ILE A 191 -5.51 -16.28 -18.22
N ILE A 192 -4.86 -16.11 -17.08
CA ILE A 192 -5.24 -15.13 -16.07
C ILE A 192 -4.24 -13.97 -16.14
N VAL A 193 -4.74 -12.78 -16.41
CA VAL A 193 -3.94 -11.55 -16.52
C VAL A 193 -4.21 -10.69 -15.29
N LEU A 194 -3.20 -10.51 -14.45
CA LEU A 194 -3.23 -9.60 -13.33
C LEU A 194 -2.86 -8.19 -13.82
N LEU A 195 -3.85 -7.35 -14.07
CA LEU A 195 -3.64 -5.95 -14.45
C LEU A 195 -3.38 -5.15 -13.17
N ILE A 196 -2.09 -4.86 -12.90
CA ILE A 196 -1.64 -4.31 -11.62
C ILE A 196 -1.51 -2.80 -11.69
N GLU A 197 -2.25 -2.10 -10.79
CA GLU A 197 -2.18 -0.67 -10.55
C GLU A 197 -2.17 -0.40 -9.04
N SER A 198 -0.97 -0.49 -8.43
CA SER A 198 -0.83 -0.47 -6.97
C SER A 198 0.50 0.14 -6.53
N GLY A 199 0.44 1.07 -5.59
CA GLY A 199 1.60 1.65 -4.90
C GLY A 199 2.19 0.76 -3.80
N GLY A 200 1.69 -0.47 -3.62
CA GLY A 200 2.17 -1.39 -2.59
C GLY A 200 1.21 -1.60 -1.43
N GLY A 201 1.71 -2.06 -0.30
CA GLY A 201 0.90 -2.33 0.90
C GLY A 201 1.48 -3.42 1.79
N LEU A 202 0.63 -4.34 2.26
CA LEU A 202 0.99 -5.35 3.26
C LEU A 202 1.80 -6.51 2.64
N VAL A 203 3.02 -6.72 3.11
CA VAL A 203 3.89 -7.82 2.66
C VAL A 203 3.26 -9.19 2.96
N ILE A 204 2.57 -9.32 4.09
CA ILE A 204 1.89 -10.57 4.46
C ILE A 204 0.83 -10.99 3.42
N GLU A 205 0.16 -10.04 2.78
CA GLU A 205 -0.76 -10.33 1.69
C GLU A 205 -0.02 -10.77 0.43
N GLY A 206 1.16 -10.20 0.16
CA GLY A 206 2.04 -10.64 -0.92
C GLY A 206 2.42 -12.11 -0.79
N ASP A 207 2.67 -12.61 0.43
CA ASP A 207 2.94 -14.04 0.70
C ASP A 207 1.71 -14.92 0.44
N LYS A 208 0.50 -14.47 0.80
CA LYS A 208 -0.75 -15.18 0.47
C LYS A 208 -0.99 -15.23 -1.03
N ILE A 209 -0.76 -14.12 -1.72
CA ILE A 209 -0.83 -14.05 -3.19
C ILE A 209 0.16 -15.03 -3.81
N HIS A 210 1.42 -15.08 -3.30
CA HIS A 210 2.40 -16.05 -3.78
C HIS A 210 1.90 -17.50 -3.66
N ALA A 211 1.39 -17.88 -2.48
CA ALA A 211 0.86 -19.22 -2.26
C ALA A 211 -0.28 -19.54 -3.23
N THR A 212 -1.20 -18.61 -3.43
CA THR A 212 -2.31 -18.74 -4.38
C THR A 212 -1.81 -18.86 -5.83
N LEU A 213 -0.86 -18.02 -6.25
CA LEU A 213 -0.28 -18.09 -7.59
C LEU A 213 0.41 -19.42 -7.86
N LYS A 214 1.11 -19.97 -6.86
CA LYS A 214 1.76 -21.27 -6.97
C LYS A 214 0.77 -22.39 -7.29
N GLU A 215 -0.42 -22.35 -6.71
CA GLU A 215 -1.47 -23.35 -6.99
C GLU A 215 -2.16 -23.10 -8.34
N VAL A 216 -2.49 -21.85 -8.65
CA VAL A 216 -3.16 -21.47 -9.90
C VAL A 216 -2.28 -21.78 -11.12
N LYS A 217 -0.97 -21.53 -11.03
CA LYS A 217 -0.01 -21.77 -12.12
C LYS A 217 0.18 -23.26 -12.47
N LYS A 218 -0.31 -24.19 -11.64
CA LYS A 218 -0.34 -25.61 -12.00
C LYS A 218 -1.32 -25.92 -13.14
N ARG A 219 -2.36 -25.11 -13.27
CA ARG A 219 -3.47 -25.31 -14.22
C ARG A 219 -3.58 -24.22 -15.27
N HIS A 220 -3.28 -22.99 -14.90
CA HIS A 220 -3.49 -21.81 -15.74
C HIS A 220 -2.20 -21.01 -15.93
N ARG A 221 -2.08 -20.34 -17.06
CA ARG A 221 -0.99 -19.38 -17.31
C ARG A 221 -1.32 -18.07 -16.61
N VAL A 222 -0.43 -17.57 -15.75
CA VAL A 222 -0.63 -16.31 -15.00
C VAL A 222 0.38 -15.28 -15.46
N ILE A 223 -0.12 -14.12 -15.84
CA ILE A 223 0.65 -13.01 -16.43
C ILE A 223 0.46 -11.78 -15.55
N ALA A 224 1.55 -11.08 -15.24
CA ALA A 224 1.48 -9.73 -14.69
C ALA A 224 1.49 -8.70 -15.83
N TRP A 225 0.51 -7.80 -15.83
CA TRP A 225 0.40 -6.70 -16.79
C TRP A 225 0.43 -5.39 -16.01
N ILE A 226 1.52 -4.63 -16.16
CA ILE A 226 1.92 -3.58 -15.24
C ILE A 226 1.53 -2.20 -15.77
N ARG A 227 0.64 -1.53 -15.05
CA ARG A 227 0.42 -0.09 -15.14
C ARG A 227 1.23 0.62 -14.04
N GLU A 228 1.13 0.12 -12.82
CA GLU A 228 1.92 0.54 -11.67
C GLU A 228 2.07 -0.64 -10.71
N ALA A 229 3.30 -1.06 -10.45
CA ALA A 229 3.59 -2.10 -9.46
C ALA A 229 4.76 -1.64 -8.60
N ILE A 230 4.45 -1.04 -7.48
CA ILE A 230 5.43 -0.50 -6.53
C ILE A 230 5.40 -1.29 -5.23
N SER A 231 6.56 -1.45 -4.58
CA SER A 231 6.67 -2.09 -3.27
C SER A 231 6.08 -3.51 -3.25
N ALA A 232 5.13 -3.82 -2.34
CA ALA A 232 4.50 -5.15 -2.23
C ALA A 232 3.79 -5.59 -3.54
N ALA A 233 3.35 -4.67 -4.40
CA ALA A 233 2.78 -4.99 -5.70
C ALA A 233 3.84 -5.47 -6.69
N ALA A 234 5.03 -4.87 -6.69
CA ALA A 234 6.16 -5.34 -7.48
C ALA A 234 6.64 -6.72 -6.99
N PHE A 235 6.73 -6.90 -5.67
CA PHE A 235 7.01 -8.21 -5.07
C PHE A 235 6.02 -9.28 -5.55
N THR A 236 4.72 -8.97 -5.57
CA THR A 236 3.68 -9.87 -6.09
C THR A 236 3.92 -10.20 -7.57
N ALA A 237 4.18 -9.20 -8.41
CA ALA A 237 4.37 -9.41 -9.83
C ALA A 237 5.63 -10.23 -10.17
N LEU A 238 6.69 -10.15 -9.34
CA LEU A 238 7.89 -10.99 -9.48
C LEU A 238 7.59 -12.50 -9.39
N HIS A 239 6.48 -12.91 -8.79
CA HIS A 239 6.08 -14.31 -8.74
C HIS A 239 5.48 -14.82 -10.06
N CYS A 240 5.13 -13.92 -10.99
CA CYS A 240 4.63 -14.30 -12.30
C CYS A 240 5.78 -14.66 -13.24
N ASP A 241 5.57 -15.69 -14.07
CA ASP A 241 6.59 -16.12 -15.03
C ASP A 241 6.73 -15.13 -16.18
N GLU A 242 5.66 -14.38 -16.48
CA GLU A 242 5.64 -13.38 -17.53
C GLU A 242 5.18 -12.02 -16.98
N ILE A 243 5.91 -10.99 -17.38
CA ILE A 243 5.63 -9.60 -16.97
C ILE A 243 5.61 -8.72 -18.23
N TYR A 244 4.46 -8.18 -18.53
CA TYR A 244 4.24 -7.19 -19.58
C TYR A 244 3.99 -5.82 -18.97
N PHE A 245 4.38 -4.77 -19.67
CA PHE A 245 4.16 -3.40 -19.22
C PHE A 245 3.16 -2.69 -20.12
N MET A 246 2.35 -1.81 -19.54
CA MET A 246 1.77 -0.71 -20.33
C MET A 246 2.86 0.32 -20.64
N ARG A 247 2.70 1.13 -21.69
CA ARG A 247 3.72 2.11 -22.11
C ARG A 247 4.09 3.10 -21.00
N VAL A 248 3.13 3.41 -20.12
CA VAL A 248 3.33 4.26 -18.93
C VAL A 248 3.72 3.46 -17.68
N GLY A 249 3.99 2.17 -17.83
CA GLY A 249 4.20 1.25 -16.70
C GLY A 249 5.43 1.59 -15.85
N ALA A 250 5.27 1.44 -14.53
CA ALA A 250 6.33 1.58 -13.52
C ALA A 250 6.39 0.34 -12.62
N PHE A 251 7.61 -0.10 -12.26
CA PHE A 251 7.82 -1.32 -11.50
C PHE A 251 9.06 -1.23 -10.62
N GLY A 252 8.92 -1.46 -9.32
CA GLY A 252 10.10 -1.50 -8.42
C GLY A 252 9.86 -0.94 -7.02
N SER A 253 10.90 -0.31 -6.45
CA SER A 253 10.90 0.30 -5.11
C SER A 253 10.34 -0.64 -4.02
N ILE A 254 10.96 -1.82 -3.85
CA ILE A 254 10.48 -2.90 -2.96
C ILE A 254 11.06 -2.76 -1.54
N THR A 255 11.21 -1.54 -1.03
CA THR A 255 11.68 -1.32 0.34
C THR A 255 10.68 -1.84 1.35
N MET A 256 11.14 -2.66 2.30
CA MET A 256 10.32 -3.13 3.41
C MET A 256 10.43 -2.20 4.61
N PHE A 257 9.30 -1.91 5.24
CA PHE A 257 9.21 -1.07 6.43
C PHE A 257 8.64 -1.85 7.62
N ALA A 258 9.24 -1.66 8.78
CA ALA A 258 8.67 -2.03 10.08
C ALA A 258 8.10 -0.74 10.72
N GLY A 259 6.78 -0.58 10.65
CA GLY A 259 6.15 0.71 10.95
C GLY A 259 6.56 1.79 9.95
N THR A 260 7.21 2.86 10.42
CA THR A 260 7.69 3.97 9.58
C THR A 260 9.19 3.86 9.21
N THR A 261 9.90 2.88 9.76
CA THR A 261 11.34 2.73 9.60
C THR A 261 11.66 1.63 8.58
N ALA A 262 12.53 1.91 7.62
CA ALA A 262 13.04 0.87 6.73
C ALA A 262 13.83 -0.17 7.53
N ILE A 263 13.63 -1.46 7.22
CA ILE A 263 14.37 -2.55 7.85
C ILE A 263 15.86 -2.45 7.55
N SER A 264 16.70 -2.98 8.45
CA SER A 264 18.16 -2.93 8.35
C SER A 264 18.80 -4.17 8.96
N GLY A 265 20.12 -4.33 8.78
CA GLY A 265 20.87 -5.45 9.33
C GLY A 265 20.33 -6.80 8.86
N ARG A 266 20.21 -7.77 9.77
CA ARG A 266 19.78 -9.14 9.44
C ARG A 266 18.38 -9.24 8.79
N GLU A 267 17.48 -8.35 9.12
CA GLU A 267 16.14 -8.33 8.50
C GLU A 267 16.21 -7.91 7.04
N LEU A 268 17.06 -6.93 6.74
CA LEU A 268 17.32 -6.50 5.37
C LEU A 268 18.02 -7.62 4.58
N ASP A 269 19.01 -8.29 5.16
CA ASP A 269 19.70 -9.39 4.50
C ASP A 269 18.74 -10.53 4.15
N ALA A 270 17.87 -10.93 5.09
CA ALA A 270 16.85 -11.94 4.85
C ALA A 270 15.83 -11.51 3.78
N TRP A 271 15.47 -10.22 3.74
CA TRP A 271 14.58 -9.70 2.71
C TRP A 271 15.24 -9.69 1.32
N LEU A 272 16.50 -9.31 1.23
CA LEU A 272 17.29 -9.34 -0.01
C LEU A 272 17.41 -10.76 -0.57
N GLU A 273 17.64 -11.77 0.29
CA GLU A 273 17.66 -13.17 -0.10
C GLU A 273 16.28 -13.61 -0.63
N LYS A 274 15.19 -13.32 0.09
CA LYS A 274 13.83 -13.65 -0.31
C LYS A 274 13.48 -13.05 -1.67
N ILE A 275 13.77 -11.78 -1.88
CA ILE A 275 13.51 -11.08 -3.14
C ILE A 275 14.33 -11.68 -4.28
N ALA A 276 15.60 -12.02 -4.03
CA ALA A 276 16.47 -12.66 -5.02
C ALA A 276 15.94 -14.04 -5.44
N GLU A 277 15.44 -14.85 -4.49
CA GLU A 277 14.82 -16.15 -4.78
C GLU A 277 13.54 -15.99 -5.62
N VAL A 278 12.67 -15.07 -5.23
CA VAL A 278 11.41 -14.80 -5.95
C VAL A 278 11.70 -14.37 -7.38
N ALA A 279 12.63 -13.42 -7.57
CA ALA A 279 13.04 -12.99 -8.91
C ALA A 279 13.57 -14.15 -9.75
N LYS A 280 14.42 -15.00 -9.17
CA LYS A 280 14.98 -16.19 -9.83
C LYS A 280 13.91 -17.20 -10.22
N MET A 281 12.91 -17.44 -9.32
CA MET A 281 11.76 -18.32 -9.63
C MET A 281 10.93 -17.78 -10.80
N GLY A 282 10.74 -16.47 -10.89
CA GLY A 282 10.09 -15.80 -12.02
C GLY A 282 10.98 -15.66 -13.27
N GLY A 283 12.23 -16.18 -13.23
CA GLY A 283 13.18 -16.08 -14.35
C GLY A 283 13.76 -14.68 -14.55
N ARG A 284 13.79 -13.86 -13.49
CA ARG A 284 14.35 -12.49 -13.50
C ARG A 284 15.70 -12.45 -12.80
N PRO A 285 16.61 -11.52 -13.20
CA PRO A 285 17.92 -11.37 -12.57
C PRO A 285 17.78 -10.95 -11.11
N PRO A 286 18.34 -11.69 -10.12
CA PRO A 286 18.24 -11.34 -8.72
C PRO A 286 18.75 -9.93 -8.38
N ILE A 287 19.84 -9.50 -9.01
CA ILE A 287 20.44 -8.19 -8.75
C ILE A 287 19.48 -7.03 -9.08
N VAL A 288 18.66 -7.15 -10.12
CA VAL A 288 17.67 -6.14 -10.48
C VAL A 288 16.62 -5.99 -9.35
N ALA A 289 16.13 -7.12 -8.83
CA ALA A 289 15.19 -7.14 -7.74
C ALA A 289 15.78 -6.62 -6.41
N GLN A 290 17.05 -6.96 -6.12
CA GLN A 290 17.75 -6.47 -4.94
C GLN A 290 18.01 -4.95 -5.01
N ALA A 291 18.34 -4.40 -6.19
CA ALA A 291 18.48 -2.96 -6.39
C ALA A 291 17.13 -2.20 -6.21
N MET A 292 16.00 -2.87 -6.31
CA MET A 292 14.68 -2.30 -6.00
C MET A 292 14.40 -2.23 -4.50
N VAL A 293 15.13 -2.97 -3.66
CA VAL A 293 14.91 -3.04 -2.21
C VAL A 293 15.57 -1.87 -1.49
N THR A 294 16.82 -1.61 -1.78
CA THR A 294 17.62 -0.62 -1.04
C THR A 294 18.74 -0.03 -1.90
N ASN A 295 19.00 1.26 -1.71
CA ASN A 295 20.28 1.87 -2.01
C ASN A 295 21.25 1.56 -0.83
N PRO A 296 22.52 1.28 -1.01
CA PRO A 296 23.36 1.59 -2.18
C PRO A 296 23.56 0.44 -3.19
N ILE A 297 22.63 -0.46 -3.34
CA ILE A 297 22.75 -1.52 -4.36
C ILE A 297 22.59 -0.90 -5.75
N GLU A 298 23.71 -0.85 -6.48
CA GLU A 298 23.75 -0.35 -7.85
C GLU A 298 23.28 -1.43 -8.85
N CYS A 299 22.77 -0.99 -9.99
CA CYS A 299 22.37 -1.88 -11.07
C CYS A 299 22.66 -1.26 -12.44
N SER A 300 23.44 -1.97 -13.24
CA SER A 300 23.70 -1.64 -14.63
C SER A 300 23.77 -2.89 -15.48
N TYR A 301 23.78 -2.73 -16.80
CA TYR A 301 23.90 -3.86 -17.71
C TYR A 301 24.56 -3.48 -19.03
N ASP A 302 25.11 -4.50 -19.69
CA ASP A 302 25.48 -4.48 -21.10
C ASP A 302 24.50 -5.32 -21.91
N LYS A 303 24.32 -4.94 -23.18
CA LYS A 303 23.57 -5.72 -24.16
C LYS A 303 24.42 -5.84 -25.41
N ASP A 304 24.68 -7.08 -25.83
CA ASP A 304 25.44 -7.36 -27.03
C ASP A 304 24.55 -7.26 -28.30
N GLU A 305 25.19 -7.46 -29.46
CA GLU A 305 24.52 -7.39 -30.77
C GLU A 305 23.49 -8.51 -30.98
N ASP A 306 23.69 -9.64 -30.30
CA ASP A 306 22.76 -10.78 -30.31
C ASP A 306 21.59 -10.60 -29.34
N GLY A 307 21.61 -9.53 -28.55
CA GLY A 307 20.56 -9.20 -27.56
C GLY A 307 20.74 -9.86 -26.19
N ASN A 308 21.88 -10.53 -25.94
CA ASN A 308 22.18 -11.08 -24.62
C ASN A 308 22.52 -9.96 -23.64
N VAL A 309 22.05 -10.08 -22.42
CA VAL A 309 22.24 -9.07 -21.36
C VAL A 309 23.12 -9.60 -20.25
N THR A 310 24.18 -8.84 -19.94
CA THR A 310 25.06 -9.08 -18.79
C THR A 310 24.76 -8.04 -17.72
N TRP A 311 24.42 -8.51 -16.51
CA TRP A 311 24.03 -7.65 -15.41
C TRP A 311 25.16 -7.45 -14.41
N TYR A 312 25.28 -6.25 -13.84
CA TYR A 312 26.29 -5.86 -12.88
C TYR A 312 25.65 -5.25 -11.62
N SER A 313 26.22 -5.59 -10.46
CA SER A 313 25.92 -4.95 -9.16
C SER A 313 26.72 -3.66 -8.94
N THR A 314 27.25 -3.08 -9.99
CA THR A 314 28.06 -1.85 -10.04
C THR A 314 27.62 -1.01 -11.22
N MET A 315 28.12 0.23 -11.32
CA MET A 315 27.86 1.13 -12.45
C MET A 315 28.80 0.91 -13.66
N GLN A 316 29.41 -0.26 -13.79
CA GLN A 316 30.34 -0.54 -14.90
C GLN A 316 29.68 -0.83 -16.23
N GLY A 317 28.43 -1.28 -16.24
CA GLY A 317 27.67 -1.55 -17.45
C GLY A 317 27.38 -0.27 -18.25
N LYS A 318 27.24 -0.42 -19.56
CA LYS A 318 26.90 0.69 -20.50
C LYS A 318 25.58 1.36 -20.16
N TYR A 319 24.58 0.56 -19.79
CA TYR A 319 23.23 1.03 -19.44
C TYR A 319 23.06 1.02 -17.91
N LYS A 320 22.92 2.22 -17.35
CA LYS A 320 22.79 2.43 -15.90
C LYS A 320 21.32 2.54 -15.54
N LEU A 321 20.86 1.75 -14.56
CA LEU A 321 19.46 1.69 -14.14
C LEU A 321 19.23 2.35 -12.78
N SER A 322 20.10 2.10 -11.81
CA SER A 322 20.04 2.78 -10.52
C SER A 322 21.46 3.03 -10.00
N ASP A 323 21.64 4.16 -9.34
CA ASP A 323 22.87 4.47 -8.60
C ASP A 323 22.65 4.28 -7.08
N ALA A 324 23.68 4.59 -6.30
CA ALA A 324 23.65 4.45 -4.84
C ALA A 324 22.69 5.43 -4.12
N LYS A 325 21.93 6.26 -4.82
CA LYS A 325 21.07 7.30 -4.24
C LYS A 325 19.60 6.92 -4.18
N GLU A 326 19.16 6.09 -5.12
CA GLU A 326 17.76 5.76 -5.30
C GLU A 326 17.56 4.25 -5.46
N ASN A 327 16.43 3.74 -4.92
CA ASN A 327 16.00 2.37 -5.18
C ASN A 327 15.53 2.26 -6.63
N LEU A 328 15.87 1.18 -7.29
CA LEU A 328 15.51 0.97 -8.69
C LEU A 328 13.99 0.93 -8.88
N THR A 329 13.53 1.74 -9.82
CA THR A 329 12.21 1.66 -10.44
C THR A 329 12.36 1.63 -11.95
N LEU A 330 11.91 0.56 -12.58
CA LEU A 330 11.91 0.40 -14.02
C LEU A 330 10.68 1.07 -14.64
N ASN A 331 10.88 1.79 -15.73
CA ASN A 331 9.80 2.15 -16.64
C ASN A 331 9.67 1.09 -17.77
N ALA A 332 8.62 1.16 -18.54
CA ALA A 332 8.37 0.20 -19.63
C ALA A 332 9.53 0.10 -20.65
N SER A 333 10.17 1.22 -20.99
CA SER A 333 11.28 1.26 -21.94
C SER A 333 12.53 0.55 -21.40
N ASN A 334 12.91 0.88 -20.16
CA ASN A 334 14.07 0.26 -19.52
C ASN A 334 13.83 -1.24 -19.27
N ALA A 335 12.63 -1.62 -18.86
CA ALA A 335 12.25 -3.02 -18.65
C ALA A 335 12.31 -3.83 -19.94
N LEU A 336 11.82 -3.27 -21.05
CA LEU A 336 11.85 -3.94 -22.36
C LEU A 336 13.28 -4.02 -22.92
N HIS A 337 14.02 -2.91 -22.88
CA HIS A 337 15.37 -2.86 -23.42
C HIS A 337 16.31 -3.82 -22.70
N SER A 338 16.21 -3.90 -21.38
CA SER A 338 17.02 -4.80 -20.56
C SER A 338 16.57 -6.27 -20.61
N GLY A 339 15.44 -6.57 -21.25
CA GLY A 339 14.86 -7.92 -21.25
C GLY A 339 14.24 -8.34 -19.91
N PHE A 340 14.05 -7.38 -18.99
CA PHE A 340 13.32 -7.65 -17.74
C PHE A 340 11.84 -7.93 -17.99
N SER A 341 11.19 -7.18 -18.88
CA SER A 341 9.83 -7.45 -19.34
C SER A 341 9.79 -8.33 -20.57
N ASP A 342 8.68 -9.05 -20.73
CA ASP A 342 8.41 -9.91 -21.87
C ASP A 342 7.78 -9.14 -23.05
N GLY A 343 7.39 -7.87 -22.83
CA GLY A 343 6.82 -7.00 -23.87
C GLY A 343 6.08 -5.79 -23.32
N THR A 344 5.55 -4.98 -24.24
CA THR A 344 4.76 -3.78 -23.91
C THR A 344 3.44 -3.82 -24.67
N ALA A 345 2.32 -3.67 -23.98
CA ALA A 345 0.96 -3.66 -24.52
C ALA A 345 0.07 -2.73 -23.70
N ASP A 346 -0.78 -1.94 -24.35
CA ASP A 346 -1.77 -1.08 -23.69
C ASP A 346 -3.19 -1.64 -23.77
N THR A 347 -3.42 -2.61 -24.65
CA THR A 347 -4.73 -3.26 -24.80
C THR A 347 -4.61 -4.78 -24.69
N VAL A 348 -5.73 -5.45 -24.44
CA VAL A 348 -5.77 -6.92 -24.37
C VAL A 348 -5.44 -7.55 -25.72
N GLU A 349 -5.82 -6.90 -26.82
CA GLU A 349 -5.51 -7.32 -28.20
C GLU A 349 -4.00 -7.27 -28.46
N GLU A 350 -3.33 -6.18 -28.08
CA GLU A 350 -1.86 -6.06 -28.17
C GLU A 350 -1.18 -7.14 -27.31
N LEU A 351 -1.69 -7.39 -26.10
CA LEU A 351 -1.18 -8.44 -25.22
C LEU A 351 -1.38 -9.82 -25.84
N ALA A 352 -2.56 -10.11 -26.37
CA ALA A 352 -2.87 -11.37 -27.04
C ALA A 352 -1.96 -11.60 -28.27
N ALA A 353 -1.63 -10.54 -29.02
CA ALA A 353 -0.68 -10.60 -30.13
C ALA A 353 0.73 -10.95 -29.67
N LEU A 354 1.22 -10.34 -28.55
CA LEU A 354 2.51 -10.68 -27.94
C LEU A 354 2.54 -12.13 -27.43
N LEU A 355 1.42 -12.63 -26.93
CA LEU A 355 1.23 -14.02 -26.51
C LEU A 355 1.08 -15.00 -27.68
N GLN A 356 1.05 -14.51 -28.93
CA GLN A 356 0.87 -15.26 -30.17
C GLN A 356 -0.44 -16.07 -30.22
N LEU A 357 -1.50 -15.55 -29.60
CA LEU A 357 -2.81 -16.18 -29.59
C LEU A 357 -3.53 -15.91 -30.91
N LYS A 358 -3.94 -16.97 -31.63
CA LYS A 358 -4.67 -16.87 -32.92
C LYS A 358 -6.19 -16.82 -32.71
N ASP A 359 -6.68 -17.59 -31.74
CA ASP A 359 -8.10 -17.70 -31.42
C ASP A 359 -8.24 -17.60 -29.88
N TRP A 360 -8.88 -16.57 -29.41
CA TRP A 360 -9.04 -16.29 -27.98
C TRP A 360 -10.29 -15.48 -27.70
N THR A 361 -10.73 -15.48 -26.45
CA THR A 361 -11.89 -14.69 -26.00
C THR A 361 -11.58 -14.08 -24.64
N GLU A 362 -11.87 -12.79 -24.43
CA GLU A 362 -11.83 -12.20 -23.10
C GLU A 362 -13.10 -12.55 -22.33
N GLU A 363 -12.94 -13.16 -21.16
CA GLU A 363 -14.02 -13.45 -20.22
C GLU A 363 -14.24 -12.31 -19.24
N LYS A 364 -15.48 -11.86 -19.13
CA LYS A 364 -15.85 -10.73 -18.25
C LYS A 364 -15.74 -11.04 -16.76
N ALA A 365 -15.55 -12.32 -16.39
CA ALA A 365 -15.56 -12.75 -14.98
C ALA A 365 -14.49 -12.08 -14.15
N GLY A 366 -13.26 -11.93 -14.67
CA GLY A 366 -12.16 -11.31 -13.94
C GLY A 366 -12.48 -9.84 -13.58
N ARG A 367 -12.88 -9.05 -14.56
CA ARG A 367 -13.25 -7.64 -14.31
C ARG A 367 -14.43 -7.51 -13.35
N ARG A 368 -15.45 -8.36 -13.52
CA ARG A 368 -16.63 -8.39 -12.62
C ARG A 368 -16.26 -8.73 -11.17
N ILE A 369 -15.33 -9.66 -10.94
CA ILE A 369 -14.83 -10.02 -9.61
C ILE A 369 -14.18 -8.79 -8.96
N ALA A 370 -13.25 -8.14 -9.67
CA ALA A 370 -12.58 -6.94 -9.17
C ALA A 370 -13.57 -5.80 -8.87
N GLU A 371 -14.49 -5.51 -9.79
CA GLU A 371 -15.50 -4.47 -9.61
C GLU A 371 -16.43 -4.73 -8.41
N ASN A 372 -16.82 -6.00 -8.20
CA ASN A 372 -17.64 -6.38 -7.06
C ASN A 372 -16.91 -6.13 -5.74
N TRP A 373 -15.63 -6.51 -5.69
CA TRP A 373 -14.81 -6.26 -4.51
C TRP A 373 -14.60 -4.77 -4.27
N GLN A 374 -14.22 -4.00 -5.28
CA GLN A 374 -14.01 -2.55 -5.16
C GLN A 374 -15.28 -1.82 -4.68
N ARG A 375 -16.45 -2.21 -5.18
CA ARG A 375 -17.74 -1.67 -4.70
C ARG A 375 -18.01 -2.03 -3.24
N LEU A 376 -17.71 -3.27 -2.84
CA LEU A 376 -17.87 -3.70 -1.44
C LEU A 376 -16.91 -2.93 -0.52
N LEU A 377 -15.64 -2.81 -0.91
CA LEU A 377 -14.61 -2.08 -0.16
C LEU A 377 -14.99 -0.60 0.03
N LYS A 378 -15.38 0.07 -1.06
CA LYS A 378 -15.84 1.45 -1.00
C LYS A 378 -17.01 1.62 -0.02
N ARG A 379 -18.01 0.78 -0.13
CA ARG A 379 -19.16 0.79 0.78
C ARG A 379 -18.74 0.49 2.23
N CYS A 380 -17.81 -0.43 2.44
CA CYS A 380 -17.25 -0.72 3.76
C CYS A 380 -16.64 0.52 4.40
N ILE A 381 -15.82 1.27 3.63
CA ILE A 381 -15.17 2.49 4.11
C ILE A 381 -16.20 3.56 4.48
N GLU A 382 -17.23 3.75 3.67
CA GLU A 382 -18.32 4.70 3.93
C GLU A 382 -19.12 4.33 5.20
N GLU A 383 -19.52 3.06 5.31
CA GLU A 383 -20.29 2.55 6.46
C GLU A 383 -19.47 2.54 7.75
N LYS A 384 -18.19 2.25 7.69
CA LYS A 384 -17.30 2.25 8.87
C LYS A 384 -17.21 3.62 9.54
N VAL A 385 -17.22 4.72 8.76
CA VAL A 385 -17.24 6.09 9.29
C VAL A 385 -18.57 6.35 10.02
N ARG A 386 -19.68 5.97 9.40
CA ARG A 386 -21.01 6.07 10.02
C ARG A 386 -21.08 5.26 11.31
N LEU A 387 -20.67 4.00 11.28
CA LEU A 387 -20.71 3.10 12.43
C LEU A 387 -19.83 3.57 13.58
N ALA A 388 -18.69 4.18 13.31
CA ALA A 388 -17.84 4.78 14.33
C ALA A 388 -18.54 5.96 15.02
N ASN A 389 -19.20 6.82 14.24
CA ASN A 389 -20.02 7.91 14.79
C ASN A 389 -21.20 7.39 15.62
N ASP A 390 -21.92 6.40 15.11
CA ASP A 390 -23.07 5.79 15.78
C ASP A 390 -22.66 5.11 17.11
N LEU A 391 -21.46 4.55 17.17
CA LEU A 391 -20.94 3.94 18.38
C LEU A 391 -20.58 5.00 19.45
N GLN A 392 -20.08 6.16 19.02
CA GLN A 392 -19.74 7.28 19.91
C GLN A 392 -20.95 8.06 20.37
N ASN A 393 -22.00 8.16 19.53
CA ASN A 393 -23.17 8.99 19.74
C ASN A 393 -24.45 8.13 19.60
N PRO A 394 -24.76 7.24 20.57
CA PRO A 394 -25.91 6.39 20.47
C PRO A 394 -27.20 7.23 20.50
N ALA A 395 -28.08 7.02 19.53
CA ALA A 395 -29.36 7.69 19.42
C ALA A 395 -30.42 6.99 20.26
N GLY A 396 -31.29 7.79 20.89
CA GLY A 396 -32.43 7.34 21.67
C GLY A 396 -32.85 8.37 22.70
N SER A 397 -34.13 8.43 23.04
CA SER A 397 -34.72 9.29 24.06
C SER A 397 -34.82 8.59 25.42
N THR A 398 -34.80 7.26 25.40
CA THR A 398 -34.86 6.41 26.59
C THR A 398 -33.63 5.49 26.66
N GLU A 399 -33.39 4.94 27.85
CA GLU A 399 -32.27 3.97 28.06
C GLU A 399 -32.51 2.72 27.19
N GLU A 400 -33.75 2.26 27.05
CA GLU A 400 -34.09 1.13 26.18
C GLU A 400 -33.74 1.39 24.71
N GLU A 401 -34.11 2.58 24.21
CA GLU A 401 -33.82 2.99 22.82
C GLU A 401 -32.34 3.10 22.56
N MET A 402 -31.58 3.69 23.49
CA MET A 402 -30.11 3.81 23.38
C MET A 402 -29.41 2.45 23.39
N LEU A 403 -29.79 1.55 24.31
CA LEU A 403 -29.26 0.17 24.33
C LEU A 403 -29.60 -0.58 23.05
N GLY A 404 -30.84 -0.45 22.59
CA GLY A 404 -31.29 -1.04 21.32
C GLY A 404 -30.48 -0.52 20.12
N PHE A 405 -30.17 0.77 20.08
CA PHE A 405 -29.35 1.38 19.05
C PHE A 405 -27.91 0.84 19.08
N GLN A 406 -27.27 0.82 20.23
CA GLN A 406 -25.90 0.29 20.40
C GLN A 406 -25.80 -1.19 20.00
N ILE A 407 -26.79 -2.02 20.36
CA ILE A 407 -26.85 -3.43 19.97
C ILE A 407 -26.93 -3.56 18.44
N ARG A 408 -27.73 -2.76 17.75
CA ARG A 408 -27.81 -2.77 16.28
C ARG A 408 -26.49 -2.35 15.65
N THR A 409 -25.88 -1.26 16.15
CA THR A 409 -24.59 -0.74 15.65
C THR A 409 -23.48 -1.78 15.79
N LEU A 410 -23.30 -2.38 16.97
CA LEU A 410 -22.28 -3.42 17.18
C LEU A 410 -22.55 -4.69 16.36
N THR A 411 -23.83 -5.06 16.18
CA THR A 411 -24.18 -6.18 15.32
C THR A 411 -23.80 -5.92 13.88
N GLU A 412 -24.01 -4.69 13.40
CA GLU A 412 -23.63 -4.30 12.04
C GLU A 412 -22.09 -4.23 11.86
N ILE A 413 -21.38 -3.70 12.86
CA ILE A 413 -19.92 -3.72 12.89
C ILE A 413 -19.38 -5.15 12.76
N ASN A 414 -19.91 -6.11 13.54
CA ASN A 414 -19.49 -7.50 13.47
C ASN A 414 -19.70 -8.09 12.06
N LYS A 415 -20.85 -7.81 11.42
CA LYS A 415 -21.12 -8.25 10.05
C LYS A 415 -20.14 -7.65 9.02
N TRP A 416 -19.71 -6.41 9.23
CA TRP A 416 -18.72 -5.78 8.34
C TRP A 416 -17.34 -6.41 8.51
N TYR A 417 -16.93 -6.81 9.70
CA TYR A 417 -15.72 -7.58 9.91
C TYR A 417 -15.74 -8.90 9.13
N GLU A 418 -16.86 -9.63 9.15
CA GLU A 418 -17.03 -10.87 8.40
C GLU A 418 -16.99 -10.67 6.87
N ARG A 419 -17.53 -9.56 6.38
CA ARG A 419 -17.71 -9.30 4.94
C ARG A 419 -16.56 -8.57 4.29
N CYS A 420 -15.90 -7.70 5.02
CA CYS A 420 -14.88 -6.80 4.50
C CYS A 420 -13.83 -6.46 5.58
N TYR A 421 -13.24 -7.47 6.18
CA TYR A 421 -12.22 -7.32 7.21
C TYR A 421 -11.12 -6.30 6.84
N PRO A 422 -10.50 -6.37 5.64
CA PRO A 422 -9.46 -5.43 5.27
C PRO A 422 -9.92 -3.98 5.23
N GLY A 423 -11.13 -3.72 4.75
CA GLY A 423 -11.72 -2.39 4.73
C GLY A 423 -11.99 -1.85 6.13
N MET A 424 -12.39 -2.71 7.07
CA MET A 424 -12.61 -2.31 8.46
C MET A 424 -11.30 -1.95 9.16
N VAL A 425 -10.23 -2.72 8.92
CA VAL A 425 -9.00 -2.70 9.73
C VAL A 425 -7.86 -1.89 9.08
N TYR A 426 -7.62 -2.07 7.78
CA TYR A 426 -6.41 -1.55 7.14
C TYR A 426 -6.62 -0.28 6.34
N GLU A 427 -7.86 0.00 5.88
CA GLU A 427 -8.16 1.23 5.16
C GLU A 427 -8.36 2.43 6.10
N GLU A 428 -7.97 3.60 5.63
CA GLU A 428 -8.21 4.85 6.36
C GLU A 428 -9.68 5.33 6.23
N PRO A 429 -10.21 6.00 7.25
CA PRO A 429 -9.65 6.21 8.58
C PRO A 429 -9.72 4.94 9.45
N ARG A 430 -8.70 4.69 10.28
CA ARG A 430 -8.59 3.48 11.11
C ARG A 430 -9.34 3.64 12.43
N PHE A 431 -10.62 3.39 12.43
CA PHE A 431 -11.45 3.45 13.64
C PHE A 431 -11.54 2.12 14.39
N PHE A 432 -11.30 1.02 13.73
CA PHE A 432 -11.53 -0.31 14.26
C PHE A 432 -10.25 -1.13 14.32
N PRO A 433 -9.96 -1.79 15.48
CA PRO A 433 -8.74 -2.54 15.67
C PRO A 433 -8.75 -3.87 14.88
N PRO A 434 -7.57 -4.44 14.60
CA PRO A 434 -7.49 -5.81 14.12
C PRO A 434 -7.99 -6.80 15.17
N SER A 435 -8.46 -7.96 14.73
CA SER A 435 -8.79 -9.09 15.59
C SER A 435 -7.71 -10.18 15.48
N GLU A 436 -7.73 -11.12 16.43
CA GLU A 436 -6.83 -12.27 16.43
C GLU A 436 -7.11 -13.21 15.24
N THR A 437 -8.36 -13.26 14.78
CA THR A 437 -8.80 -14.06 13.65
C THR A 437 -9.28 -13.15 12.52
N GLU A 438 -8.71 -13.31 11.32
CA GLU A 438 -9.20 -12.59 10.15
C GLU A 438 -10.67 -12.94 9.87
N ASN A 439 -11.43 -11.94 9.36
CA ASN A 439 -12.85 -12.03 9.06
C ASN A 439 -13.76 -12.23 10.27
N GLU A 440 -13.26 -11.98 11.47
CA GLU A 440 -14.05 -11.93 12.69
C GLU A 440 -13.87 -10.56 13.38
N ALA A 441 -14.91 -10.14 14.10
CA ALA A 441 -14.78 -8.98 14.97
C ALA A 441 -13.95 -9.32 16.21
N PRO A 442 -13.21 -8.34 16.79
CA PRO A 442 -12.50 -8.52 18.05
C PRO A 442 -13.39 -9.09 19.16
N GLU A 443 -12.84 -9.98 19.97
CA GLU A 443 -13.56 -10.59 21.08
C GLU A 443 -14.14 -9.55 22.06
N GLU A 444 -13.51 -8.39 22.16
CA GLU A 444 -14.02 -7.27 22.96
C GLU A 444 -15.40 -6.78 22.46
N PHE A 445 -15.58 -6.67 21.13
CA PHE A 445 -16.88 -6.25 20.55
C PHE A 445 -17.93 -7.33 20.74
N LYS A 446 -17.57 -8.60 20.66
CA LYS A 446 -18.46 -9.72 20.93
C LYS A 446 -18.95 -9.71 22.39
N ARG A 447 -18.01 -9.48 23.34
CA ARG A 447 -18.32 -9.36 24.79
C ARG A 447 -19.19 -8.14 25.08
N MET A 448 -18.88 -7.00 24.47
CA MET A 448 -19.69 -5.79 24.60
C MET A 448 -21.11 -6.00 24.12
N LEU A 449 -21.28 -6.61 22.95
CA LEU A 449 -22.60 -6.95 22.40
C LEU A 449 -23.40 -7.87 23.33
N ALA A 450 -22.74 -8.88 23.92
CA ALA A 450 -23.37 -9.80 24.86
C ALA A 450 -23.83 -9.08 26.13
N ARG A 451 -22.99 -8.16 26.66
CA ARG A 451 -23.32 -7.34 27.83
C ARG A 451 -24.52 -6.44 27.57
N LEU A 452 -24.50 -5.67 26.47
CA LEU A 452 -25.63 -4.77 26.14
C LEU A 452 -26.95 -5.52 25.97
N LYS A 453 -26.92 -6.71 25.36
CA LYS A 453 -28.12 -7.57 25.26
C LYS A 453 -28.65 -8.00 26.62
N LYS A 454 -27.77 -8.32 27.56
CA LYS A 454 -28.15 -8.66 28.94
C LYS A 454 -28.75 -7.44 29.65
N ASP A 455 -28.08 -6.27 29.57
CA ASP A 455 -28.54 -5.05 30.22
C ASP A 455 -29.94 -4.64 29.71
N LEU A 456 -30.16 -4.73 28.39
CA LEU A 456 -31.50 -4.49 27.80
C LEU A 456 -32.55 -5.50 28.31
N ALA A 457 -32.19 -6.78 28.46
CA ALA A 457 -33.12 -7.78 28.98
C ALA A 457 -33.47 -7.55 30.45
N ASP A 458 -32.47 -7.11 31.26
CA ASP A 458 -32.67 -6.82 32.68
C ASP A 458 -33.50 -5.52 32.87
N LEU A 459 -33.30 -4.50 32.02
CA LEU A 459 -34.11 -3.31 31.98
C LEU A 459 -35.62 -3.65 31.72
N LYS A 460 -35.87 -4.43 30.66
CA LYS A 460 -37.22 -4.88 30.32
C LYS A 460 -37.92 -5.71 31.41
N LYS A 461 -37.18 -6.41 32.25
CA LYS A 461 -37.72 -7.14 33.40
C LYS A 461 -38.13 -6.19 34.53
N ARG A 462 -37.37 -5.10 34.73
CA ARG A 462 -37.66 -4.09 35.77
C ARG A 462 -38.88 -3.22 35.44
N GLU A 463 -39.11 -2.99 34.16
CA GLU A 463 -40.22 -2.17 33.66
C GLU A 463 -41.53 -2.96 33.45
N ARG A 464 -41.49 -4.29 33.59
CA ARG A 464 -42.73 -5.10 33.61
C ARG A 464 -43.45 -4.91 34.94
N PRO A 465 -44.75 -4.49 34.95
CA PRO A 465 -45.52 -4.27 36.18
C PRO A 465 -45.71 -5.55 36.98
#